data_2f596a5f5b78dcd2b9d5bc4d6c7952d1
#
_entry.id   2f596a5f5b78dcd2b9d5bc4d6c7952d1
#
_cell.length_a   1.000
_cell.length_b   1.000
_cell.length_c   1.000
_cell.angle_alpha   90.00
_cell.angle_beta   90.00
_cell.angle_gamma   90.00
#
_symmetry.space_group_name_H-M   'P 1'
#
loop_
_entity.id
_entity.type
_entity.pdbx_description
1 polymer ?
#
loop_
_entity_poly.entity_id
_entity_poly.type
_entity_poly.pdbx_seq_one_letter_code
_entity_poly.pdbx_strand_id
1 'polypeptide(L)'
;MKTQSAKAKGRRLQQWFRDQLIEKLEVHPEDIESRSMGAGGEDLIMARAAREKFPYSIECKNQERLNLWEAYSQAESNCGDHQPIVFLKKNNHKPLVLVDADYFVKLHKD
;
A
#
# COMPACT_ATOMS: atom_id res chain seq x y z
N MET A 1 10.84 22.30 0.48
CA MET A 1 10.94 21.80 -0.87
C MET A 1 10.98 20.30 -0.90
N LYS A 2 12.01 19.69 -0.32
CA LYS A 2 12.13 18.24 -0.33
C LYS A 2 10.96 17.55 0.35
N THR A 3 10.47 18.10 1.46
CA THR A 3 9.33 17.53 2.19
C THR A 3 8.07 17.53 1.35
N GLN A 4 7.80 18.62 0.64
CA GLN A 4 6.64 18.69 -0.23
C GLN A 4 6.74 17.73 -1.40
N SER A 5 7.94 17.62 -2.00
CA SER A 5 8.19 16.67 -3.07
C SER A 5 7.99 15.23 -2.60
N ALA A 6 8.50 14.92 -1.41
CA ALA A 6 8.34 13.58 -0.85
C ALA A 6 6.88 13.25 -0.59
N LYS A 7 6.13 14.20 -0.04
CA LYS A 7 4.69 14.01 0.21
C LYS A 7 3.93 13.85 -1.10
N ALA A 8 4.28 14.64 -2.11
CA ALA A 8 3.63 14.55 -3.41
C ALA A 8 3.90 13.20 -4.07
N LYS A 9 5.14 12.70 -3.98
CA LYS A 9 5.48 11.38 -4.53
C LYS A 9 4.70 10.29 -3.82
N GLY A 10 4.61 10.37 -2.51
CA GLY A 10 3.85 9.39 -1.72
C GLY A 10 2.38 9.40 -2.10
N ARG A 11 1.81 10.58 -2.23
CA ARG A 11 0.40 10.72 -2.60
C ARG A 11 0.13 10.16 -3.99
N ARG A 12 1.02 10.43 -4.94
CA ARG A 12 0.87 9.89 -6.29
C ARG A 12 0.88 8.37 -6.30
N LEU A 13 1.75 7.76 -5.50
CA LEU A 13 1.78 6.30 -5.41
C LEU A 13 0.50 5.75 -4.81
N GLN A 14 0.02 6.36 -3.72
CA GLN A 14 -1.25 5.95 -3.11
C GLN A 14 -2.38 6.04 -4.11
N GLN A 15 -2.46 7.14 -4.86
CA GLN A 15 -3.51 7.32 -5.85
C GLN A 15 -3.38 6.31 -6.99
N TRP A 16 -2.16 6.03 -7.42
CA TRP A 16 -1.93 5.06 -8.48
C TRP A 16 -2.44 3.68 -8.08
N PHE A 17 -2.09 3.23 -6.87
CA PHE A 17 -2.55 1.93 -6.39
C PHE A 17 -4.05 1.90 -6.16
N ARG A 18 -4.61 2.98 -5.65
CA ARG A 18 -6.06 3.10 -5.52
C ARG A 18 -6.73 2.88 -6.88
N ASP A 19 -6.23 3.56 -7.89
CA ASP A 19 -6.79 3.45 -9.24
C ASP A 19 -6.66 2.04 -9.81
N GLN A 20 -5.55 1.36 -9.53
CA GLN A 20 -5.36 -0.03 -9.97
C GLN A 20 -6.40 -0.97 -9.34
N LEU A 21 -6.69 -0.78 -8.07
CA LEU A 21 -7.67 -1.63 -7.38
C LEU A 21 -9.08 -1.37 -7.91
N ILE A 22 -9.41 -0.13 -8.17
CA ILE A 22 -10.71 0.22 -8.76
C ILE A 22 -10.83 -0.38 -10.16
N GLU A 23 -9.82 -0.19 -10.97
CA GLU A 23 -9.86 -0.58 -12.38
C GLU A 23 -9.80 -2.10 -12.56
N LYS A 24 -8.90 -2.76 -11.84
CA LYS A 24 -8.63 -4.18 -12.08
C LYS A 24 -9.40 -5.13 -11.19
N LEU A 25 -9.75 -4.70 -9.98
CA LEU A 25 -10.50 -5.54 -9.05
C LEU A 25 -11.94 -5.08 -8.87
N GLU A 26 -12.33 -4.04 -9.59
CA GLU A 26 -13.67 -3.50 -9.55
C GLU A 26 -14.11 -3.07 -8.14
N VAL A 27 -13.14 -2.53 -7.39
CA VAL A 27 -13.46 -1.90 -6.11
C VAL A 27 -14.22 -0.61 -6.41
N HIS A 28 -15.33 -0.40 -5.69
CA HIS A 28 -16.09 0.83 -5.89
C HIS A 28 -15.28 2.03 -5.40
N PRO A 29 -15.22 3.12 -6.17
CA PRO A 29 -14.39 4.28 -5.79
C PRO A 29 -14.71 4.84 -4.41
N GLU A 30 -15.95 4.71 -3.95
CA GLU A 30 -16.34 5.21 -2.63
C GLU A 30 -15.89 4.29 -1.49
N ASP A 31 -15.43 3.09 -1.82
CA ASP A 31 -15.02 2.11 -0.81
C ASP A 31 -13.52 2.15 -0.52
N ILE A 32 -12.78 3.02 -1.19
CA ILE A 32 -11.34 3.12 -0.98
C ILE A 32 -10.90 4.59 -1.11
N GLU A 33 -10.09 5.05 -0.16
CA GLU A 33 -9.53 6.39 -0.25
C GLU A 33 -8.10 6.42 0.25
N SER A 34 -7.36 7.39 -0.26
CA SER A 34 -5.98 7.63 0.14
C SER A 34 -5.96 8.42 1.45
N ARG A 35 -5.21 7.93 2.43
CA ARG A 35 -5.06 8.64 3.70
C ARG A 35 -4.14 9.84 3.52
N SER A 36 -4.42 10.92 4.24
CA SER A 36 -3.56 12.09 4.22
C SER A 36 -2.16 11.75 4.68
N MET A 37 -1.17 12.33 4.01
CA MET A 37 0.23 12.11 4.39
C MET A 37 0.46 12.59 5.81
N GLY A 38 1.16 11.77 6.58
CA GLY A 38 1.45 12.07 7.98
C GLY A 38 0.42 11.58 8.97
N ALA A 39 -0.73 11.11 8.51
CA ALA A 39 -1.71 10.48 9.38
C ALA A 39 -1.23 9.09 9.75
N GLY A 40 -1.58 8.61 10.93
CA GLY A 40 -1.23 7.27 11.36
C GLY A 40 -2.09 6.21 10.68
N GLY A 41 -1.68 4.95 10.78
CA GLY A 41 -2.43 3.85 10.22
C GLY A 41 -2.05 3.53 8.79
N GLU A 42 -2.85 2.73 8.13
CA GLU A 42 -2.58 2.32 6.75
C GLU A 42 -2.80 3.48 5.77
N ASP A 43 -2.11 3.40 4.64
CA ASP A 43 -2.11 4.49 3.67
C ASP A 43 -3.33 4.51 2.75
N LEU A 44 -3.96 3.37 2.56
CA LEU A 44 -5.22 3.28 1.83
C LEU A 44 -6.28 2.76 2.79
N ILE A 45 -7.36 3.53 2.93
CA ILE A 45 -8.45 3.18 3.82
C ILE A 45 -9.54 2.52 3.00
N MET A 46 -9.89 1.29 3.37
CA MET A 46 -10.85 0.51 2.60
C MET A 46 -12.08 0.14 3.43
N ALA A 47 -13.26 0.33 2.82
CA ALA A 47 -14.49 -0.16 3.38
C ALA A 47 -14.53 -1.69 3.29
N ARG A 48 -15.49 -2.29 3.99
CA ARG A 48 -15.60 -3.74 4.06
C ARG A 48 -15.63 -4.42 2.69
N ALA A 49 -16.43 -3.87 1.77
CA ALA A 49 -16.57 -4.47 0.44
C ALA A 49 -15.23 -4.49 -0.32
N ALA A 50 -14.44 -3.43 -0.18
CA ALA A 50 -13.12 -3.38 -0.79
C ALA A 50 -12.17 -4.38 -0.16
N ARG A 51 -12.23 -4.53 1.17
CA ARG A 51 -11.37 -5.48 1.87
C ARG A 51 -11.69 -6.93 1.53
N GLU A 52 -12.93 -7.21 1.16
CA GLU A 52 -13.28 -8.56 0.71
C GLU A 52 -12.61 -8.89 -0.61
N LYS A 53 -12.40 -7.89 -1.45
CA LYS A 53 -11.71 -8.08 -2.72
C LYS A 53 -10.19 -8.02 -2.58
N PHE A 54 -9.70 -7.25 -1.62
CA PHE A 54 -8.27 -7.06 -1.42
C PHE A 54 -7.99 -6.94 0.08
N PRO A 55 -7.84 -8.07 0.78
CA PRO A 55 -7.84 -8.10 2.25
C PRO A 55 -6.49 -7.76 2.88
N TYR A 56 -5.94 -6.61 2.51
CA TYR A 56 -4.61 -6.21 2.95
C TYR A 56 -4.62 -4.87 3.66
N SER A 57 -3.66 -4.70 4.57
CA SER A 57 -3.32 -3.41 5.12
C SER A 57 -2.15 -2.86 4.31
N ILE A 58 -2.31 -1.67 3.77
CA ILE A 58 -1.41 -1.17 2.74
C ILE A 58 -0.56 -0.02 3.25
N GLU A 59 0.75 -0.16 3.09
CA GLU A 59 1.72 0.90 3.31
C GLU A 59 2.33 1.26 1.96
N CYS A 60 2.46 2.55 1.65
CA CYS A 60 3.02 2.99 0.38
C CYS A 60 4.32 3.77 0.62
N LYS A 61 5.37 3.40 -0.08
CA LYS A 61 6.68 4.05 0.02
C LYS A 61 7.19 4.40 -1.37
N ASN A 62 7.36 5.69 -1.63
CA ASN A 62 7.90 6.18 -2.90
C ASN A 62 9.15 6.99 -2.59
N GLN A 63 10.28 6.31 -2.45
CA GLN A 63 11.53 6.89 -1.98
C GLN A 63 12.70 6.30 -2.73
N GLU A 64 13.76 7.10 -2.93
CA GLU A 64 14.96 6.62 -3.62
C GLU A 64 15.76 5.65 -2.75
N ARG A 65 15.80 5.90 -1.45
CA ARG A 65 16.46 5.01 -0.50
C ARG A 65 15.42 4.49 0.47
N LEU A 66 15.30 3.18 0.54
CA LEU A 66 14.27 2.56 1.36
C LEU A 66 14.83 1.34 2.05
N ASN A 67 14.73 1.35 3.38
CA ASN A 67 15.01 0.15 4.15
C ASN A 67 13.76 -0.72 4.11
N LEU A 68 13.82 -1.82 3.37
CA LEU A 68 12.66 -2.67 3.12
C LEU A 68 12.14 -3.31 4.40
N TRP A 69 13.04 -3.77 5.27
CA TRP A 69 12.63 -4.42 6.52
C TRP A 69 11.96 -3.44 7.46
N GLU A 70 12.46 -2.22 7.52
CA GLU A 70 11.84 -1.17 8.32
C GLU A 70 10.44 -0.81 7.79
N ALA A 71 10.33 -0.71 6.46
CA ALA A 71 9.04 -0.41 5.84
C ALA A 71 8.03 -1.52 6.14
N TYR A 72 8.47 -2.77 6.07
CA TYR A 72 7.58 -3.88 6.36
C TYR A 72 7.18 -3.91 7.84
N SER A 73 8.11 -3.62 8.75
CA SER A 73 7.80 -3.53 10.18
C SER A 73 6.76 -2.45 10.45
N GLN A 74 6.85 -1.33 9.75
CA GLN A 74 5.87 -0.26 9.88
C GLN A 74 4.49 -0.73 9.41
N ALA A 75 4.45 -1.44 8.27
CA ALA A 75 3.21 -2.01 7.77
C ALA A 75 2.61 -3.00 8.78
N GLU A 76 3.44 -3.83 9.39
CA GLU A 76 2.98 -4.78 10.41
C GLU A 76 2.38 -4.08 11.62
N SER A 77 2.99 -2.98 12.05
CA SER A 77 2.50 -2.27 13.22
C SER A 77 1.17 -1.58 12.98
N ASN A 78 0.79 -1.36 11.73
CA ASN A 78 -0.45 -0.70 11.35
C ASN A 78 -1.52 -1.64 10.82
N CYS A 79 -1.25 -2.94 10.77
CA CYS A 79 -2.11 -3.85 10.01
C CYS A 79 -3.33 -4.40 10.74
N GLY A 80 -3.35 -4.35 12.08
CA GLY A 80 -4.41 -4.99 12.83
C GLY A 80 -4.51 -6.46 12.44
N ASP A 81 -5.71 -6.90 12.07
CA ASP A 81 -5.96 -8.30 11.70
C ASP A 81 -5.74 -8.60 10.23
N HIS A 82 -5.29 -7.61 9.46
CA HIS A 82 -5.12 -7.78 8.02
C HIS A 82 -3.67 -8.08 7.68
N GLN A 83 -3.47 -8.75 6.54
CA GLN A 83 -2.12 -9.05 6.06
C GLN A 83 -1.45 -7.75 5.62
N PRO A 84 -0.29 -7.41 6.19
CA PRO A 84 0.42 -6.20 5.76
C PRO A 84 1.13 -6.41 4.44
N ILE A 85 1.13 -5.37 3.61
CA ILE A 85 1.94 -5.32 2.39
C ILE A 85 2.48 -3.91 2.23
N VAL A 86 3.59 -3.80 1.50
CA VAL A 86 4.16 -2.50 1.17
C VAL A 86 4.19 -2.35 -0.34
N PHE A 87 3.53 -1.31 -0.83
CA PHE A 87 3.64 -0.89 -2.24
C PHE A 87 4.81 0.08 -2.30
N LEU A 88 5.78 -0.22 -3.15
CA LEU A 88 6.99 0.59 -3.17
C LEU A 88 7.37 1.01 -4.59
N LYS A 89 8.06 2.13 -4.66
CA LYS A 89 8.51 2.70 -5.93
C LYS A 89 9.68 3.63 -5.67
N LYS A 90 10.56 3.75 -6.64
CA LYS A 90 11.55 4.82 -6.70
C LYS A 90 11.59 5.35 -8.12
N ASN A 91 12.26 6.49 -8.31
CA ASN A 91 12.32 7.14 -9.61
C ASN A 91 12.84 6.19 -10.68
N ASN A 92 12.22 6.24 -11.85
CA ASN A 92 12.62 5.48 -13.02
C ASN A 92 12.50 3.95 -12.86
N HIS A 93 11.72 3.51 -11.87
CA HIS A 93 11.45 2.09 -11.66
C HIS A 93 9.95 1.85 -11.59
N LYS A 94 9.52 0.67 -11.99
CA LYS A 94 8.10 0.33 -11.88
C LYS A 94 7.73 0.04 -10.44
N PRO A 95 6.47 0.23 -10.07
CA PRO A 95 6.02 -0.11 -8.71
C PRO A 95 6.13 -1.60 -8.44
N LEU A 96 6.47 -1.94 -7.21
CA LEU A 96 6.59 -3.32 -6.77
C LEU A 96 5.82 -3.51 -5.48
N VAL A 97 5.59 -4.75 -5.10
CA VAL A 97 4.94 -5.10 -3.83
C VAL A 97 5.90 -5.92 -2.99
N LEU A 98 6.03 -5.56 -1.72
CA LEU A 98 6.80 -6.31 -0.74
C LEU A 98 5.81 -7.05 0.15
N VAL A 99 5.95 -8.35 0.26
CA VAL A 99 5.04 -9.18 1.04
C VAL A 99 5.82 -10.30 1.73
N ASP A 100 5.27 -10.79 2.83
CA ASP A 100 5.86 -11.90 3.59
C ASP A 100 5.98 -13.14 2.70
N ALA A 101 7.16 -13.77 2.73
CA ALA A 101 7.43 -14.90 1.84
C ALA A 101 6.54 -16.10 2.13
N ASP A 102 6.35 -16.44 3.39
CA ASP A 102 5.51 -17.56 3.78
C ASP A 102 4.07 -17.34 3.33
N TYR A 103 3.56 -16.15 3.56
CA TYR A 103 2.22 -15.78 3.13
C TYR A 103 2.09 -15.89 1.60
N PHE A 104 3.07 -15.35 0.89
CA PHE A 104 3.04 -15.37 -0.58
C PHE A 104 2.97 -16.79 -1.12
N VAL A 105 3.79 -17.68 -0.56
CA VAL A 105 3.78 -19.09 -0.98
C VAL A 105 2.44 -19.74 -0.69
N LYS A 106 1.87 -19.46 0.48
CA LYS A 106 0.58 -20.04 0.87
C LYS A 106 -0.58 -19.59 -0.02
N LEU A 107 -0.48 -18.43 -0.65
CA LEU A 107 -1.50 -17.98 -1.60
C LEU A 107 -1.70 -18.95 -2.77
N HIS A 108 -0.69 -19.74 -3.08
CA HIS A 108 -0.73 -20.64 -4.22
C HIS A 108 -1.13 -22.06 -3.83
N LYS A 109 -1.54 -22.22 -2.60
CA LYS A 109 -2.03 -23.50 -2.07
C LYS A 109 -3.50 -23.66 -2.46
N ASP A 110 -3.89 -24.88 -2.83
CA ASP A 110 -5.27 -25.21 -3.21
C ASP A 110 -6.23 -25.15 -2.04
#